data_2376b32b9a6843ad62fec06ac257b2f8
#
_entry.id   2376b32b9a6843ad62fec06ac257b2f8
#
_cell.length_a   1.000
_cell.length_b   1.000
_cell.length_c   1.000
_cell.angle_alpha   90.00
_cell.angle_beta   90.00
_cell.angle_gamma   90.00
#
_symmetry.space_group_name_H-M   'P 1'
#
loop_
_entity.id
_entity.type
_entity.pdbx_description
1 polymer ?
#
loop_
_entity_poly.entity_id
_entity_poly.type
_entity_poly.pdbx_seq_one_letter_code
_entity_poly.pdbx_strand_id
1 'polypeptide(L)'
;MTRFLRLGFSLTFLALPISAFPESLPAPQPIAFRVGSLRFDRPDSWRWVPPSDSLRAAQLEKKTPNGTLLITFSRFPNASSGSVQANLDRWTAQFSKLSLPAKTQATTGSVCPVTTLRLQGTLKGGLPGGPAKEIVDATLLGAIFQTEGELVVVKCTGPSTSIGPIEKEFYSLIAIAGGISP
;
A
#
# COMPACT_ATOMS: atom_id res chain seq x y z
N MET A 1 52.16 20.84 63.87
CA MET A 1 51.06 19.83 63.67
C MET A 1 49.80 20.58 63.26
N THR A 2 49.53 20.69 62.01
CA THR A 2 48.40 21.47 61.45
C THR A 2 47.39 20.51 60.84
N ARG A 3 46.23 20.36 61.43
CA ARG A 3 45.12 19.51 60.92
C ARG A 3 44.34 20.30 59.89
N PHE A 4 44.31 19.83 58.65
CA PHE A 4 43.41 20.31 57.59
C PHE A 4 42.06 19.60 57.68
N LEU A 5 40.98 20.38 57.91
CA LEU A 5 39.61 19.94 57.88
C LEU A 5 39.11 19.98 56.44
N ARG A 6 38.83 18.82 55.83
CA ARG A 6 38.19 18.74 54.53
C ARG A 6 36.66 18.81 54.68
N LEU A 7 36.10 19.90 54.19
CA LEU A 7 34.63 20.03 54.03
C LEU A 7 34.24 19.31 52.70
N GLY A 8 33.49 18.21 52.83
CA GLY A 8 32.91 17.55 51.67
C GLY A 8 31.58 18.23 51.30
N PHE A 9 31.53 18.84 50.13
CA PHE A 9 30.28 19.33 49.55
C PHE A 9 29.58 18.16 48.85
N SER A 10 28.44 17.70 49.40
CA SER A 10 27.57 16.69 48.75
C SER A 10 26.59 17.42 47.86
N LEU A 11 26.78 17.28 46.53
CA LEU A 11 25.88 17.85 45.54
C LEU A 11 24.71 16.87 45.31
N THR A 12 23.56 17.14 45.90
CA THR A 12 22.32 16.36 45.71
C THR A 12 21.70 16.78 44.38
N PHE A 13 21.77 15.93 43.38
CA PHE A 13 21.09 16.12 42.10
C PHE A 13 19.60 15.84 42.29
N LEU A 14 18.78 16.87 42.27
CA LEU A 14 17.32 16.77 42.28
C LEU A 14 16.86 16.41 40.85
N ALA A 15 16.53 15.15 40.60
CA ALA A 15 15.95 14.70 39.34
C ALA A 15 14.51 15.20 39.23
N LEU A 16 14.24 16.15 38.33
CA LEU A 16 12.90 16.59 38.01
C LEU A 16 12.20 15.46 37.23
N PRO A 17 10.91 15.15 37.51
CA PRO A 17 10.17 14.18 36.75
C PRO A 17 9.98 14.71 35.33
N ILE A 18 10.42 13.92 34.32
CA ILE A 18 10.11 14.16 32.93
C ILE A 18 8.60 13.94 32.78
N SER A 19 7.86 15.02 32.63
CA SER A 19 6.43 14.96 32.30
C SER A 19 6.28 14.23 30.96
N ALA A 20 5.75 13.01 30.98
CA ALA A 20 5.35 12.30 29.79
C ALA A 20 4.28 13.14 29.09
N PHE A 21 4.61 13.69 27.91
CA PHE A 21 3.60 14.30 27.06
C PHE A 21 2.57 13.23 26.72
N PRO A 22 1.25 13.54 26.81
CA PRO A 22 0.24 12.58 26.42
C PRO A 22 0.47 12.22 24.96
N GLU A 23 0.65 10.92 24.68
CA GLU A 23 0.73 10.39 23.33
C GLU A 23 -0.54 10.81 22.59
N SER A 24 -0.39 11.64 21.54
CA SER A 24 -1.52 12.13 20.79
C SER A 24 -2.29 10.95 20.21
N LEU A 25 -3.59 10.89 20.47
CA LEU A 25 -4.47 9.86 19.88
C LEU A 25 -4.28 9.84 18.37
N PRO A 26 -4.17 8.65 17.76
CA PRO A 26 -4.01 8.53 16.32
C PRO A 26 -5.17 9.22 15.61
N ALA A 27 -4.86 9.99 14.58
CA ALA A 27 -5.87 10.69 13.79
C ALA A 27 -6.94 9.70 13.28
N PRO A 28 -8.24 10.09 13.26
CA PRO A 28 -9.31 9.25 12.74
C PRO A 28 -8.99 8.78 11.33
N GLN A 29 -9.15 7.48 11.08
CA GLN A 29 -8.90 6.88 9.77
C GLN A 29 -10.14 7.07 8.87
N PRO A 30 -10.00 7.53 7.61
CA PRO A 30 -11.14 7.65 6.72
C PRO A 30 -11.74 6.27 6.45
N ILE A 31 -13.08 6.15 6.53
CA ILE A 31 -13.82 4.93 6.20
C ILE A 31 -13.88 4.77 4.68
N ALA A 32 -14.01 5.89 3.96
CA ALA A 32 -14.04 5.92 2.50
C ALA A 32 -13.21 7.09 1.96
N PHE A 33 -12.72 6.96 0.73
CA PHE A 33 -11.92 7.96 0.05
C PHE A 33 -12.22 7.97 -1.45
N ARG A 34 -11.78 9.03 -2.13
CA ARG A 34 -11.92 9.15 -3.58
C ARG A 34 -10.56 9.17 -4.27
N VAL A 35 -10.52 8.54 -5.45
CA VAL A 35 -9.40 8.64 -6.39
C VAL A 35 -10.02 8.99 -7.76
N GLY A 36 -9.82 10.22 -8.20
CA GLY A 36 -10.56 10.75 -9.34
C GLY A 36 -12.08 10.72 -9.10
N SER A 37 -12.82 10.20 -10.06
CA SER A 37 -14.28 10.03 -9.97
C SER A 37 -14.71 8.86 -9.10
N LEU A 38 -13.83 7.89 -8.84
CA LEU A 38 -14.16 6.66 -8.11
C LEU A 38 -14.14 6.84 -6.59
N ARG A 39 -15.07 6.16 -5.93
CA ARG A 39 -15.11 6.01 -4.48
C ARG A 39 -14.62 4.62 -4.09
N PHE A 40 -13.79 4.56 -3.08
CA PHE A 40 -13.32 3.32 -2.46
C PHE A 40 -13.70 3.32 -0.98
N ASP A 41 -14.23 2.20 -0.51
CA ASP A 41 -14.47 1.97 0.91
C ASP A 41 -13.26 1.23 1.49
N ARG A 42 -12.61 1.81 2.51
CA ARG A 42 -11.43 1.22 3.12
C ARG A 42 -11.83 -0.01 3.93
N PRO A 43 -11.29 -1.20 3.65
CA PRO A 43 -11.52 -2.36 4.50
C PRO A 43 -10.95 -2.12 5.92
N ASP A 44 -11.65 -2.54 6.97
CA ASP A 44 -11.29 -2.25 8.36
C ASP A 44 -9.90 -2.77 8.74
N SER A 45 -9.47 -3.87 8.13
CA SER A 45 -8.17 -4.48 8.37
C SER A 45 -6.99 -3.70 7.74
N TRP A 46 -7.25 -2.64 6.96
CA TRP A 46 -6.27 -1.79 6.31
C TRP A 46 -6.22 -0.40 6.94
N ARG A 47 -5.03 0.14 7.07
CA ARG A 47 -4.79 1.48 7.58
C ARG A 47 -4.53 2.44 6.41
N TRP A 48 -5.18 3.60 6.44
CA TRP A 48 -4.80 4.70 5.56
C TRP A 48 -3.43 5.23 5.96
N VAL A 49 -2.56 5.43 4.97
CA VAL A 49 -1.26 6.07 5.15
C VAL A 49 -1.04 7.13 4.08
N PRO A 50 -0.31 8.20 4.37
CA PRO A 50 0.03 9.20 3.36
C PRO A 50 0.73 8.55 2.17
N PRO A 51 0.39 8.94 0.92
CA PRO A 51 1.12 8.49 -0.25
C PRO A 51 2.61 8.80 -0.15
N SER A 52 3.45 7.86 -0.54
CA SER A 52 4.90 7.98 -0.45
C SER A 52 5.54 8.79 -1.58
N ASP A 53 4.76 9.12 -2.62
CA ASP A 53 5.19 9.89 -3.78
C ASP A 53 4.00 10.58 -4.46
N SER A 54 4.28 11.52 -5.37
CA SER A 54 3.27 12.31 -6.08
C SER A 54 2.48 11.54 -7.15
N LEU A 55 2.89 10.33 -7.51
CA LEU A 55 2.18 9.49 -8.49
C LEU A 55 1.04 8.71 -7.85
N ARG A 56 1.00 8.67 -6.53
CA ARG A 56 -0.02 7.97 -5.74
C ARG A 56 -1.04 8.96 -5.22
N ALA A 57 -2.30 8.74 -5.57
CA ALA A 57 -3.41 9.52 -5.05
C ALA A 57 -3.87 9.05 -3.65
N ALA A 58 -3.67 7.76 -3.37
CA ALA A 58 -4.01 7.16 -2.08
C ALA A 58 -3.15 5.92 -1.80
N GLN A 59 -3.06 5.53 -0.53
CA GLN A 59 -2.33 4.33 -0.12
C GLN A 59 -2.97 3.72 1.12
N LEU A 60 -3.12 2.40 1.11
CA LEU A 60 -3.52 1.59 2.27
C LEU A 60 -2.40 0.65 2.66
N GLU A 61 -2.23 0.45 3.95
CA GLU A 61 -1.21 -0.42 4.54
C GLU A 61 -1.84 -1.51 5.39
N LYS A 62 -1.30 -2.72 5.31
CA LYS A 62 -1.63 -3.84 6.19
C LYS A 62 -0.36 -4.54 6.65
N LYS A 63 -0.18 -4.66 7.95
CA LYS A 63 0.91 -5.46 8.52
C LYS A 63 0.56 -6.95 8.43
N THR A 64 1.52 -7.75 8.01
CA THR A 64 1.44 -9.21 7.95
C THR A 64 2.64 -9.84 8.65
N PRO A 65 2.61 -11.13 9.00
CA PRO A 65 3.78 -11.80 9.59
C PRO A 65 5.05 -11.72 8.71
N ASN A 66 4.89 -11.61 7.39
CA ASN A 66 6.00 -11.58 6.42
C ASN A 66 6.32 -10.16 5.92
N GLY A 67 5.91 -9.12 6.65
CA GLY A 67 6.17 -7.72 6.30
C GLY A 67 4.89 -6.91 6.07
N THR A 68 5.06 -5.75 5.49
CA THR A 68 3.98 -4.81 5.26
C THR A 68 3.50 -4.89 3.81
N LEU A 69 2.21 -5.06 3.61
CA LEU A 69 1.56 -4.92 2.30
C LEU A 69 1.06 -3.49 2.10
N LEU A 70 1.14 -3.03 0.85
CA LEU A 70 0.59 -1.74 0.42
C LEU A 70 -0.36 -1.95 -0.74
N ILE A 71 -1.58 -1.39 -0.64
CA ILE A 71 -2.43 -1.14 -1.81
C ILE A 71 -2.19 0.31 -2.22
N THR A 72 -1.74 0.52 -3.44
CA THR A 72 -1.46 1.83 -4.01
C THR A 72 -2.50 2.19 -5.04
N PHE A 73 -2.95 3.43 -5.03
CA PHE A 73 -3.94 3.98 -5.96
C PHE A 73 -3.28 5.13 -6.72
N SER A 74 -3.28 5.06 -8.04
CA SER A 74 -2.76 6.11 -8.92
C SER A 74 -3.84 6.57 -9.87
N ARG A 75 -3.83 7.85 -10.19
CA ARG A 75 -4.75 8.49 -11.13
C ARG A 75 -3.98 9.03 -12.32
N PHE A 76 -4.44 8.74 -13.51
CA PHE A 76 -3.88 9.24 -14.76
C PHE A 76 -4.98 9.97 -15.53
N PRO A 77 -5.05 11.31 -15.40
CA PRO A 77 -5.99 12.14 -16.16
C PRO A 77 -5.61 12.10 -17.65
N ASN A 78 -6.61 12.24 -18.51
CA ASN A 78 -6.46 12.24 -19.97
C ASN A 78 -5.76 10.97 -20.45
N ALA A 79 -6.51 9.91 -20.65
CA ALA A 79 -6.10 8.51 -20.95
C ALA A 79 -4.88 8.30 -21.90
N SER A 80 -4.20 9.38 -22.29
CA SER A 80 -2.95 9.40 -23.06
C SER A 80 -1.73 8.85 -22.31
N SER A 81 -1.79 8.68 -21.00
CA SER A 81 -0.64 8.21 -20.19
C SER A 81 -0.51 6.69 -20.10
N GLY A 82 -1.17 5.96 -21.00
CA GLY A 82 -1.03 4.53 -21.10
C GLY A 82 -2.38 3.83 -21.19
N SER A 83 -2.53 3.05 -22.26
CA SER A 83 -3.67 2.15 -22.41
C SER A 83 -3.69 1.12 -21.27
N VAL A 84 -4.82 0.46 -21.08
CA VAL A 84 -4.91 -0.72 -20.21
C VAL A 84 -3.76 -1.68 -20.50
N GLN A 85 -3.53 -1.98 -21.79
CA GLN A 85 -2.48 -2.90 -22.22
C GLN A 85 -1.09 -2.45 -21.77
N ALA A 86 -0.74 -1.18 -21.93
CA ALA A 86 0.56 -0.66 -21.50
C ALA A 86 0.79 -0.81 -19.97
N ASN A 87 -0.26 -0.73 -19.17
CA ASN A 87 -0.18 -0.99 -17.74
C ASN A 87 0.03 -2.48 -17.44
N LEU A 88 -0.69 -3.36 -18.14
CA LEU A 88 -0.53 -4.81 -18.01
C LEU A 88 0.89 -5.24 -18.39
N ASP A 89 1.42 -4.75 -19.50
CA ASP A 89 2.77 -5.02 -19.99
C ASP A 89 3.83 -4.55 -18.98
N ARG A 90 3.70 -3.32 -18.48
CA ARG A 90 4.60 -2.75 -17.49
C ARG A 90 4.60 -3.55 -16.19
N TRP A 91 3.46 -4.06 -15.73
CA TRP A 91 3.39 -4.89 -14.54
C TRP A 91 3.99 -6.27 -14.79
N THR A 92 3.73 -6.88 -15.93
CA THR A 92 4.33 -8.16 -16.33
C THR A 92 5.85 -8.05 -16.42
N ALA A 93 6.37 -6.96 -16.97
CA ALA A 93 7.81 -6.70 -17.07
C ALA A 93 8.53 -6.56 -15.71
N GLN A 94 7.79 -6.35 -14.61
CA GLN A 94 8.36 -6.34 -13.25
C GLN A 94 8.79 -7.74 -12.79
N PHE A 95 8.36 -8.79 -13.45
CA PHE A 95 8.74 -10.16 -13.13
C PHE A 95 9.88 -10.63 -14.04
N SER A 96 10.90 -11.28 -13.48
CA SER A 96 11.95 -11.95 -14.25
C SER A 96 11.47 -13.28 -14.77
N LYS A 97 10.57 -13.93 -14.03
CA LYS A 97 9.96 -15.21 -14.38
C LYS A 97 8.59 -15.31 -13.73
N LEU A 98 7.59 -15.71 -14.52
CA LEU A 98 6.28 -16.11 -14.01
C LEU A 98 6.29 -17.60 -13.65
N SER A 99 5.75 -17.94 -12.49
CA SER A 99 5.55 -19.33 -12.04
C SER A 99 4.18 -19.89 -12.49
N LEU A 100 3.22 -19.01 -12.76
CA LEU A 100 1.90 -19.32 -13.29
C LEU A 100 1.59 -18.40 -14.47
N PRO A 101 0.76 -18.83 -15.44
CA PRO A 101 0.25 -17.94 -16.48
C PRO A 101 -0.43 -16.70 -15.87
N ALA A 102 -0.23 -15.55 -16.50
CA ALA A 102 -0.91 -14.32 -16.13
C ALA A 102 -2.44 -14.51 -16.23
N LYS A 103 -3.18 -14.14 -15.20
CA LYS A 103 -4.65 -14.16 -15.21
C LYS A 103 -5.14 -12.73 -15.38
N THR A 104 -5.75 -12.44 -16.55
CA THR A 104 -6.35 -11.15 -16.87
C THR A 104 -7.85 -11.34 -17.06
N GLN A 105 -8.65 -10.46 -16.48
CA GLN A 105 -10.11 -10.46 -16.66
C GLN A 105 -10.60 -9.04 -16.87
N ALA A 106 -11.35 -8.82 -17.95
CA ALA A 106 -12.09 -7.59 -18.19
C ALA A 106 -13.56 -7.79 -17.82
N THR A 107 -14.11 -6.85 -17.07
CA THR A 107 -15.52 -6.89 -16.61
C THR A 107 -16.12 -5.49 -16.77
N THR A 108 -17.34 -5.41 -17.26
CA THR A 108 -18.11 -4.16 -17.31
C THR A 108 -18.96 -4.06 -16.05
N GLY A 109 -18.56 -3.16 -15.14
CA GLY A 109 -19.36 -2.83 -13.97
C GLY A 109 -20.38 -1.72 -14.28
N SER A 110 -21.29 -1.47 -13.35
CA SER A 110 -22.30 -0.40 -13.48
C SER A 110 -21.69 1.01 -13.36
N VAL A 111 -20.50 1.13 -12.77
CA VAL A 111 -19.77 2.40 -12.65
C VAL A 111 -18.83 2.61 -13.84
N CYS A 112 -18.01 1.62 -14.17
CA CYS A 112 -17.09 1.68 -15.31
C CYS A 112 -16.53 0.29 -15.66
N PRO A 113 -15.93 0.12 -16.87
CA PRO A 113 -15.14 -1.06 -17.18
C PRO A 113 -13.94 -1.19 -16.26
N VAL A 114 -13.66 -2.42 -15.82
CA VAL A 114 -12.53 -2.77 -14.95
C VAL A 114 -11.75 -3.94 -15.57
N THR A 115 -10.45 -3.79 -15.68
CA THR A 115 -9.54 -4.89 -16.04
C THR A 115 -8.70 -5.26 -14.85
N THR A 116 -8.76 -6.52 -14.42
CA THR A 116 -7.91 -7.05 -13.34
C THR A 116 -6.78 -7.90 -13.90
N LEU A 117 -5.67 -7.95 -13.15
CA LEU A 117 -4.51 -8.77 -13.46
C LEU A 117 -4.00 -9.44 -12.18
N ARG A 118 -3.70 -10.73 -12.27
CA ARG A 118 -2.95 -11.48 -11.26
C ARG A 118 -1.70 -12.09 -11.88
N LEU A 119 -0.55 -11.76 -11.30
CA LEU A 119 0.74 -12.35 -11.66
C LEU A 119 1.34 -13.06 -10.44
N GLN A 120 2.05 -14.15 -10.68
CA GLN A 120 2.84 -14.84 -9.65
C GLN A 120 4.16 -15.30 -10.22
N GLY A 121 5.26 -15.10 -9.46
CA GLY A 121 6.59 -15.47 -9.93
C GLY A 121 7.70 -14.76 -9.17
N THR A 122 8.84 -14.57 -9.81
CA THR A 122 9.99 -13.84 -9.26
C THR A 122 9.90 -12.37 -9.66
N LEU A 123 9.69 -11.50 -8.67
CA LEU A 123 9.61 -10.05 -8.84
C LEU A 123 11.01 -9.44 -8.81
N LYS A 124 11.34 -8.61 -9.82
CA LYS A 124 12.59 -7.83 -9.89
C LYS A 124 12.53 -6.63 -8.93
N GLY A 125 13.67 -6.27 -8.35
CA GLY A 125 13.84 -4.98 -7.68
C GLY A 125 13.13 -4.80 -6.34
N GLY A 126 12.55 -5.85 -5.75
CA GLY A 126 11.96 -5.82 -4.42
C GLY A 126 10.59 -5.11 -4.35
N LEU A 127 10.12 -4.90 -3.13
CA LEU A 127 8.85 -4.23 -2.83
C LEU A 127 9.05 -2.72 -2.71
N PRO A 128 7.99 -1.91 -2.95
CA PRO A 128 8.04 -0.47 -2.69
C PRO A 128 8.46 -0.17 -1.24
N GLY A 129 9.54 0.63 -1.07
CA GLY A 129 10.09 0.97 0.24
C GLY A 129 10.99 -0.10 0.88
N GLY A 130 11.18 -1.24 0.22
CA GLY A 130 12.09 -2.30 0.64
C GLY A 130 13.43 -2.27 -0.11
N PRO A 131 14.37 -3.17 0.25
CA PRO A 131 15.63 -3.31 -0.47
C PRO A 131 15.41 -3.76 -1.92
N ALA A 132 16.26 -3.30 -2.83
CA ALA A 132 16.24 -3.68 -4.25
C ALA A 132 16.74 -5.13 -4.43
N LYS A 133 15.98 -6.10 -3.94
CA LYS A 133 16.29 -7.53 -4.01
C LYS A 133 15.13 -8.27 -4.68
N GLU A 134 15.46 -9.26 -5.53
CA GLU A 134 14.44 -10.14 -6.08
C GLU A 134 13.63 -10.83 -4.99
N ILE A 135 12.33 -10.93 -5.21
CA ILE A 135 11.43 -11.69 -4.34
C ILE A 135 10.94 -12.90 -5.12
N VAL A 136 11.43 -14.05 -4.72
CA VAL A 136 10.95 -15.33 -5.23
C VAL A 136 9.55 -15.57 -4.65
N ASP A 137 8.64 -16.12 -5.49
CA ASP A 137 7.23 -16.36 -5.14
C ASP A 137 6.51 -15.10 -4.65
N ALA A 138 6.59 -14.05 -5.43
CA ALA A 138 5.78 -12.84 -5.27
C ALA A 138 4.48 -12.95 -6.07
N THR A 139 3.42 -12.34 -5.55
CA THR A 139 2.16 -12.12 -6.27
C THR A 139 1.90 -10.63 -6.44
N LEU A 140 1.45 -10.24 -7.62
CA LEU A 140 0.90 -8.91 -7.92
C LEU A 140 -0.59 -9.06 -8.22
N LEU A 141 -1.41 -8.30 -7.53
CA LEU A 141 -2.81 -8.04 -7.83
C LEU A 141 -2.93 -6.63 -8.40
N GLY A 142 -3.53 -6.49 -9.55
CA GLY A 142 -3.74 -5.22 -10.22
C GLY A 142 -5.17 -5.04 -10.69
N ALA A 143 -5.65 -3.80 -10.69
CA ALA A 143 -6.91 -3.42 -11.30
C ALA A 143 -6.77 -2.07 -11.98
N ILE A 144 -7.42 -1.93 -13.14
CA ILE A 144 -7.43 -0.73 -13.96
C ILE A 144 -8.88 -0.39 -14.25
N PHE A 145 -9.32 0.76 -13.75
CA PHE A 145 -10.65 1.33 -13.99
C PHE A 145 -10.55 2.31 -15.15
N GLN A 146 -11.44 2.18 -16.11
CA GLN A 146 -11.55 3.06 -17.27
C GLN A 146 -12.77 3.95 -17.10
N THR A 147 -12.57 5.15 -16.56
CA THR A 147 -13.62 6.15 -16.44
C THR A 147 -13.51 7.18 -17.58
N GLU A 148 -14.50 8.04 -17.72
CA GLU A 148 -14.44 9.10 -18.72
C GLU A 148 -13.27 10.06 -18.42
N GLY A 149 -12.34 10.18 -19.37
CA GLY A 149 -11.19 11.08 -19.29
C GLY A 149 -10.05 10.65 -18.36
N GLU A 150 -10.13 9.51 -17.65
CA GLU A 150 -9.04 9.08 -16.78
C GLU A 150 -8.93 7.56 -16.60
N LEU A 151 -7.74 7.11 -16.23
CA LEU A 151 -7.52 5.77 -15.68
C LEU A 151 -7.24 5.87 -14.19
N VAL A 152 -7.88 5.02 -13.39
CA VAL A 152 -7.52 4.77 -12.00
C VAL A 152 -6.92 3.38 -11.90
N VAL A 153 -5.74 3.31 -11.32
CA VAL A 153 -4.93 2.10 -11.26
C VAL A 153 -4.70 1.73 -9.81
N VAL A 154 -5.07 0.50 -9.45
CA VAL A 154 -4.92 -0.04 -8.09
C VAL A 154 -3.98 -1.23 -8.13
N LYS A 155 -3.00 -1.28 -7.25
CA LYS A 155 -2.00 -2.35 -7.22
C LYS A 155 -1.64 -2.75 -5.79
N CYS A 156 -1.54 -4.07 -5.57
CA CYS A 156 -0.95 -4.67 -4.38
C CYS A 156 0.11 -5.69 -4.80
N THR A 157 1.29 -5.66 -4.18
CA THR A 157 2.38 -6.59 -4.51
C THR A 157 3.06 -7.05 -3.23
N GLY A 158 3.35 -8.33 -3.13
CA GLY A 158 4.00 -8.90 -1.95
C GLY A 158 4.35 -10.39 -2.12
N PRO A 159 4.96 -11.01 -1.09
CA PRO A 159 5.11 -12.46 -1.05
C PRO A 159 3.75 -13.15 -1.21
N SER A 160 3.69 -14.25 -1.99
CA SER A 160 2.43 -14.95 -2.25
C SER A 160 1.74 -15.43 -0.96
N THR A 161 2.52 -15.77 0.06
CA THR A 161 2.01 -16.15 1.39
C THR A 161 1.30 -15.00 2.12
N SER A 162 1.65 -13.74 1.82
CA SER A 162 0.98 -12.55 2.38
C SER A 162 -0.21 -12.10 1.52
N ILE A 163 -0.13 -12.27 0.20
CA ILE A 163 -1.17 -11.86 -0.74
C ILE A 163 -2.36 -12.83 -0.71
N GLY A 164 -2.13 -14.15 -0.63
CA GLY A 164 -3.21 -15.15 -0.65
C GLY A 164 -4.34 -14.85 0.34
N PRO A 165 -4.05 -14.58 1.63
CA PRO A 165 -5.08 -14.29 2.63
C PRO A 165 -5.91 -13.02 2.36
N ILE A 166 -5.37 -12.05 1.60
CA ILE A 166 -6.04 -10.76 1.33
C ILE A 166 -6.63 -10.67 -0.08
N GLU A 167 -6.44 -11.67 -0.91
CA GLU A 167 -6.84 -11.64 -2.33
C GLU A 167 -8.35 -11.40 -2.49
N LYS A 168 -9.19 -12.08 -1.69
CA LYS A 168 -10.64 -11.86 -1.69
C LYS A 168 -11.01 -10.44 -1.29
N GLU A 169 -10.36 -9.90 -0.26
CA GLU A 169 -10.59 -8.54 0.24
C GLU A 169 -10.20 -7.49 -0.82
N PHE A 170 -9.06 -7.70 -1.52
CA PHE A 170 -8.65 -6.86 -2.62
C PHE A 170 -9.69 -6.84 -3.75
N TYR A 171 -10.15 -8.01 -4.21
CA TYR A 171 -11.15 -8.07 -5.29
C TYR A 171 -12.52 -7.53 -4.86
N SER A 172 -12.91 -7.67 -3.59
CA SER A 172 -14.13 -7.04 -3.07
C SER A 172 -14.04 -5.52 -3.12
N LEU A 173 -12.90 -4.93 -2.71
CA LEU A 173 -12.64 -3.49 -2.83
C LEU A 173 -12.78 -3.01 -4.29
N ILE A 174 -12.22 -3.77 -5.24
CA ILE A 174 -12.27 -3.45 -6.66
C ILE A 174 -13.71 -3.57 -7.20
N ALA A 175 -14.41 -4.64 -6.85
CA ALA A 175 -15.78 -4.90 -7.31
C ALA A 175 -16.74 -3.80 -6.87
N ILE A 176 -16.70 -3.40 -5.60
CA ILE A 176 -17.54 -2.33 -5.06
C ILE A 176 -17.29 -1.02 -5.80
N ALA A 177 -16.02 -0.62 -5.97
CA ALA A 177 -15.66 0.63 -6.64
C ALA A 177 -16.05 0.65 -8.13
N GLY A 178 -15.98 -0.50 -8.83
CA GLY A 178 -16.36 -0.65 -10.22
C GLY A 178 -17.85 -0.88 -10.46
N GLY A 179 -18.62 -1.12 -9.41
CA GLY A 179 -20.04 -1.51 -9.52
C GLY A 179 -20.19 -2.89 -10.16
N ILE A 180 -19.31 -3.82 -9.84
CA ILE A 180 -19.36 -5.21 -10.31
C ILE A 180 -20.17 -6.00 -9.31
N SER A 181 -21.27 -6.60 -9.77
CA SER A 181 -22.05 -7.52 -8.93
C SER A 181 -21.26 -8.79 -8.63
N PRO A 182 -21.38 -9.32 -7.41
CA PRO A 182 -20.72 -10.55 -7.00
C PRO A 182 -21.18 -11.78 -7.79
#